data_10814101d23c9a3efb4d120d3634e4ef
#
_entry.id   10814101d23c9a3efb4d120d3634e4ef
#
_cell.length_a   1.000
_cell.length_b   1.000
_cell.length_c   1.000
_cell.angle_alpha   90.00
_cell.angle_beta   90.00
_cell.angle_gamma   90.00
#
_symmetry.space_group_name_H-M   'P 1'
#
loop_
_entity.id
_entity.type
_entity.pdbx_description
1 polymer ?
#
loop_
_entity_poly.entity_id
_entity_poly.type
_entity_poly.pdbx_seq_one_letter_code
_entity_poly.pdbx_strand_id
1 'polypeptide(L)'
;SGLSHLEILNKGTLRIYPNGEDASDRSNTIRMLLRGKNGNVYMANRMGTLYEYDADLKNILRREKFTHNVYSMCEDNEGQLWLGMRGIGLRIGADQWYRYNSKDNNSLSNDNVYLIYRDRKGRMWIGTFGGGLNLAVKTGNGYQFKHFFQGSYGEKRVRVIQEDRNGMMWVGTNNGIYIFHPDSLINSPKNY
;
A
#
# COMPACT_ATOMS: atom_id res chain seq x y z
N SER A 1 -3.01 27.68 8.74
CA SER A 1 -3.90 27.91 7.60
C SER A 1 -3.82 26.73 6.67
N GLY A 2 -4.93 25.98 6.57
CA GLY A 2 -5.00 24.80 5.75
C GLY A 2 -4.83 25.14 4.27
N LEU A 3 -4.01 24.37 3.58
CA LEU A 3 -3.80 24.43 2.14
C LEU A 3 -4.86 23.62 1.36
N SER A 4 -6.01 23.35 1.97
CA SER A 4 -7.10 22.65 1.29
C SER A 4 -8.31 23.56 1.17
N HIS A 5 -8.97 23.45 0.04
CA HIS A 5 -10.25 24.07 -0.22
C HIS A 5 -11.34 23.00 -0.22
N LEU A 6 -12.40 23.23 0.54
CA LEU A 6 -13.60 22.38 0.59
C LEU A 6 -14.72 23.08 -0.16
N GLU A 7 -15.19 22.46 -1.23
CA GLU A 7 -16.33 22.95 -2.00
C GLU A 7 -17.55 22.06 -1.76
N ILE A 8 -18.65 22.64 -1.29
CA ILE A 8 -19.92 21.95 -1.13
C ILE A 8 -20.69 22.05 -2.45
N LEU A 9 -20.84 20.92 -3.11
CA LEU A 9 -21.66 20.81 -4.31
C LEU A 9 -23.10 20.44 -3.96
N ASN A 10 -24.02 20.62 -4.91
CA ASN A 10 -25.44 20.29 -4.70
C ASN A 10 -25.66 18.87 -4.15
N LYS A 11 -26.63 18.68 -3.25
CA LYS A 11 -27.04 17.39 -2.68
C LYS A 11 -25.99 16.69 -1.80
N GLY A 12 -25.21 17.45 -1.03
CA GLY A 12 -24.29 16.89 -0.05
C GLY A 12 -22.99 16.33 -0.65
N THR A 13 -22.71 16.62 -1.91
CA THR A 13 -21.42 16.29 -2.51
C THR A 13 -20.36 17.28 -2.05
N LEU A 14 -19.23 16.78 -1.59
CA LEU A 14 -18.05 17.56 -1.20
C LEU A 14 -16.93 17.36 -2.22
N ARG A 15 -16.22 18.44 -2.51
CA ARG A 15 -14.98 18.39 -3.29
C ARG A 15 -13.87 19.03 -2.47
N ILE A 16 -12.74 18.33 -2.36
CA ILE A 16 -11.58 18.78 -1.62
C ILE A 16 -10.40 18.94 -2.58
N TYR A 17 -9.78 20.10 -2.54
CA TYR A 17 -8.55 20.39 -3.24
C TYR A 17 -7.39 20.45 -2.23
N PRO A 18 -6.59 19.38 -2.06
CA PRO A 18 -5.57 19.33 -1.01
C PRO A 18 -4.49 20.41 -1.10
N ASN A 19 -4.25 20.94 -2.28
CA ASN A 19 -3.24 21.99 -2.52
C ASN A 19 -3.84 23.37 -2.84
N GLY A 20 -5.14 23.58 -2.58
CA GLY A 20 -5.82 24.86 -2.85
C GLY A 20 -6.89 24.76 -3.92
N GLU A 21 -7.37 25.91 -4.40
CA GLU A 21 -8.55 26.02 -5.27
C GLU A 21 -8.29 25.73 -6.76
N ASP A 22 -7.02 25.62 -7.17
CA ASP A 22 -6.69 25.40 -8.58
C ASP A 22 -6.98 23.95 -8.97
N ALA A 23 -8.13 23.73 -9.59
CA ALA A 23 -8.56 22.42 -10.08
C ALA A 23 -7.66 21.86 -11.19
N SER A 24 -6.88 22.71 -11.87
CA SER A 24 -5.93 22.29 -12.92
C SER A 24 -4.60 21.78 -12.34
N ASP A 25 -4.32 22.06 -11.07
CA ASP A 25 -3.10 21.60 -10.42
C ASP A 25 -3.05 20.06 -10.33
N ARG A 26 -2.10 19.47 -11.03
CA ARG A 26 -1.87 18.01 -11.03
C ARG A 26 -1.58 17.45 -9.64
N SER A 27 -1.14 18.28 -8.70
CA SER A 27 -0.94 17.91 -7.30
C SER A 27 -2.26 17.58 -6.58
N ASN A 28 -3.40 18.03 -7.11
CA ASN A 28 -4.73 17.65 -6.64
C ASN A 28 -5.20 16.28 -7.16
N THR A 29 -4.45 15.63 -8.07
CA THR A 29 -4.80 14.30 -8.56
C THR A 29 -4.57 13.26 -7.47
N ILE A 30 -5.66 12.81 -6.84
CA ILE A 30 -5.60 11.78 -5.81
C ILE A 30 -5.41 10.40 -6.45
N ARG A 31 -4.45 9.66 -5.96
CA ARG A 31 -4.14 8.29 -6.40
C ARG A 31 -4.72 7.24 -5.47
N MET A 32 -4.63 7.50 -4.17
CA MET A 32 -5.03 6.56 -3.14
C MET A 32 -5.83 7.26 -2.06
N LEU A 33 -6.85 6.56 -1.57
CA LEU A 33 -7.65 6.93 -0.41
C LEU A 33 -7.69 5.72 0.53
N LEU A 34 -7.55 5.99 1.82
CA LEU A 34 -7.71 5.01 2.88
C LEU A 34 -8.43 5.64 4.05
N ARG A 35 -9.50 5.01 4.55
CA ARG A 35 -10.09 5.37 5.84
C ARG A 35 -9.42 4.53 6.92
N GLY A 36 -8.76 5.19 7.85
CA GLY A 36 -8.12 4.55 8.99
C GLY A 36 -9.13 4.06 10.03
N LYS A 37 -8.70 3.18 10.91
CA LYS A 37 -9.51 2.66 12.02
C LYS A 37 -9.91 3.74 13.04
N ASN A 38 -9.10 4.78 13.15
CA ASN A 38 -9.40 5.98 13.96
C ASN A 38 -10.44 6.91 13.31
N GLY A 39 -10.92 6.57 12.11
CA GLY A 39 -11.87 7.36 11.34
C GLY A 39 -11.23 8.42 10.45
N ASN A 40 -9.95 8.73 10.61
CA ASN A 40 -9.23 9.67 9.76
C ASN A 40 -9.14 9.17 8.31
N VAL A 41 -8.96 10.10 7.38
CA VAL A 41 -8.84 9.79 5.96
C VAL A 41 -7.46 10.14 5.45
N TYR A 42 -6.76 9.12 4.96
CA TYR A 42 -5.47 9.29 4.31
C TYR A 42 -5.68 9.45 2.80
N MET A 43 -5.03 10.44 2.22
CA MET A 43 -5.04 10.70 0.78
C MET A 43 -3.61 10.79 0.29
N ALA A 44 -3.27 10.07 -0.76
CA ALA A 44 -1.99 10.23 -1.44
C ALA A 44 -2.22 10.73 -2.86
N ASN A 45 -1.55 11.81 -3.22
CA ASN A 45 -1.64 12.39 -4.55
C ASN A 45 -0.58 11.81 -5.50
N ARG A 46 -0.74 12.10 -6.78
CA ARG A 46 0.17 11.65 -7.84
C ARG A 46 1.58 12.25 -7.73
N MET A 47 1.72 13.36 -7.00
CA MET A 47 2.99 14.05 -6.81
C MET A 47 3.76 13.56 -5.57
N GLY A 48 3.28 12.49 -4.89
CA GLY A 48 3.94 11.90 -3.72
C GLY A 48 3.70 12.66 -2.42
N THR A 49 2.59 13.39 -2.30
CA THR A 49 2.18 13.99 -1.02
C THR A 49 1.13 13.11 -0.37
N LEU A 50 1.36 12.79 0.90
CA LEU A 50 0.39 12.15 1.79
C LEU A 50 -0.26 13.23 2.65
N TYR A 51 -1.57 13.19 2.73
CA TYR A 51 -2.40 13.98 3.63
C TYR A 51 -3.12 13.04 4.59
N GLU A 52 -3.24 13.44 5.83
CA GLU A 52 -4.14 12.86 6.81
C GLU A 52 -5.15 13.92 7.20
N TYR A 53 -6.41 13.64 6.98
CA TYR A 53 -7.55 14.47 7.39
C TYR A 53 -8.23 13.87 8.61
N ASP A 54 -8.86 14.73 9.40
CA ASP A 54 -9.80 14.28 10.41
C ASP A 54 -11.00 13.54 9.77
N ALA A 55 -11.78 12.86 10.59
CA ALA A 55 -12.91 12.03 10.13
C ALA A 55 -13.99 12.85 9.41
N ASP A 56 -14.09 14.14 9.71
CA ASP A 56 -15.06 15.08 9.11
C ASP A 56 -14.52 15.79 7.87
N LEU A 57 -13.28 15.53 7.48
CA LEU A 57 -12.58 16.15 6.35
C LEU A 57 -12.42 17.69 6.46
N LYS A 58 -12.47 18.23 7.68
CA LYS A 58 -12.38 19.68 7.93
C LYS A 58 -10.95 20.15 8.10
N ASN A 59 -10.09 19.31 8.70
CA ASN A 59 -8.74 19.69 9.06
C ASN A 59 -7.72 18.72 8.48
N ILE A 60 -6.62 19.25 7.96
CA ILE A 60 -5.43 18.49 7.65
C ILE A 60 -4.64 18.32 8.94
N LEU A 61 -4.57 17.07 9.44
CA LEU A 61 -3.82 16.72 10.64
C LEU A 61 -2.34 16.50 10.36
N ARG A 62 -2.04 16.02 9.15
CA ARG A 62 -0.68 15.74 8.70
C ARG A 62 -0.56 15.96 7.21
N ARG A 63 0.56 16.56 6.80
CA ARG A 63 1.00 16.65 5.41
C ARG A 63 2.45 16.22 5.33
N GLU A 64 2.72 15.25 4.47
CA GLU A 64 4.07 14.74 4.26
C GLU A 64 4.38 14.61 2.77
N LYS A 65 5.54 15.08 2.36
CA LYS A 65 6.01 15.05 0.97
C LYS A 65 7.10 14.01 0.81
N PHE A 66 6.88 13.07 -0.10
CA PHE A 66 7.89 12.10 -0.52
C PHE A 66 8.48 12.49 -1.88
N THR A 67 9.70 12.06 -2.12
CA THR A 67 10.36 12.20 -3.44
C THR A 67 9.76 11.28 -4.50
N HIS A 68 9.05 10.23 -4.07
CA HIS A 68 8.45 9.21 -4.91
C HIS A 68 6.95 9.05 -4.63
N ASN A 69 6.24 8.50 -5.61
CA ASN A 69 4.80 8.34 -5.49
C ASN A 69 4.43 7.20 -4.55
N VAL A 70 3.42 7.43 -3.72
CA VAL A 70 2.73 6.39 -2.95
C VAL A 70 1.82 5.63 -3.92
N TYR A 71 2.03 4.32 -4.02
CA TYR A 71 1.26 3.43 -4.90
C TYR A 71 0.22 2.61 -4.16
N SER A 72 0.46 2.34 -2.89
CA SER A 72 -0.46 1.58 -2.05
C SER A 72 -0.40 2.04 -0.62
N MET A 73 -1.54 2.02 0.04
CA MET A 73 -1.70 2.27 1.47
C MET A 73 -2.55 1.17 2.09
N CYS A 74 -2.16 0.71 3.26
CA CYS A 74 -2.92 -0.23 4.06
C CYS A 74 -2.66 0.02 5.53
N GLU A 75 -3.64 -0.24 6.38
CA GLU A 75 -3.47 -0.18 7.83
C GLU A 75 -3.49 -1.60 8.39
N ASP A 76 -2.53 -1.94 9.24
CA ASP A 76 -2.46 -3.25 9.87
C ASP A 76 -3.46 -3.39 11.05
N ASN A 77 -3.38 -4.51 11.77
CA ASN A 77 -4.27 -4.76 12.91
C ASN A 77 -3.99 -3.84 14.10
N GLU A 78 -2.78 -3.30 14.19
CA GLU A 78 -2.33 -2.40 15.27
C GLU A 78 -2.59 -0.92 14.93
N GLY A 79 -3.15 -0.63 13.75
CA GLY A 79 -3.42 0.72 13.27
C GLY A 79 -2.18 1.41 12.69
N GLN A 80 -1.11 0.67 12.40
CA GLN A 80 0.05 1.24 11.72
C GLN A 80 -0.22 1.40 10.24
N LEU A 81 0.10 2.56 9.71
CA LEU A 81 -0.02 2.85 8.28
C LEU A 81 1.18 2.29 7.51
N TRP A 82 0.91 1.48 6.51
CA TRP A 82 1.86 0.90 5.58
C TRP A 82 1.79 1.63 4.26
N LEU A 83 2.92 2.11 3.75
CA LEU A 83 3.02 2.86 2.50
C LEU A 83 3.93 2.14 1.52
N GLY A 84 3.38 1.69 0.42
CA GLY A 84 4.12 1.12 -0.70
C GLY A 84 4.48 2.21 -1.71
N MET A 85 5.75 2.29 -2.07
CA MET A 85 6.25 3.32 -2.98
C MET A 85 7.05 2.72 -4.13
N ARG A 86 7.11 3.45 -5.23
CA ARG A 86 7.90 3.06 -6.37
C ARG A 86 9.36 3.48 -6.17
N GLY A 87 10.29 2.51 -6.22
CA GLY A 87 11.73 2.75 -6.24
C GLY A 87 12.37 3.03 -4.90
N ILE A 88 11.58 3.12 -3.81
CA ILE A 88 12.10 3.35 -2.45
C ILE A 88 11.57 2.38 -1.40
N GLY A 89 10.81 1.36 -1.83
CA GLY A 89 10.38 0.26 -0.98
C GLY A 89 9.11 0.52 -0.19
N LEU A 90 9.10 0.04 1.03
CA LEU A 90 7.97 0.02 1.96
C LEU A 90 8.30 0.86 3.19
N ARG A 91 7.36 1.70 3.62
CA ARG A 91 7.41 2.36 4.93
C ARG A 91 6.30 1.85 5.83
N ILE A 92 6.62 1.58 7.08
CA ILE A 92 5.69 1.15 8.12
C ILE A 92 5.74 2.15 9.27
N GLY A 93 4.57 2.67 9.68
CA GLY A 93 4.48 3.68 10.71
C GLY A 93 5.13 5.01 10.30
N ALA A 94 5.83 5.65 11.25
CA ALA A 94 6.40 6.98 11.04
C ALA A 94 7.70 6.94 10.25
N ASP A 95 8.60 5.99 10.52
CA ASP A 95 10.01 6.04 10.11
C ASP A 95 10.66 4.70 9.79
N GLN A 96 9.95 3.58 9.91
CA GLN A 96 10.52 2.27 9.61
C GLN A 96 10.50 2.01 8.10
N TRP A 97 11.68 1.93 7.48
CA TRP A 97 11.86 1.70 6.06
C TRP A 97 12.38 0.30 5.78
N TYR A 98 11.77 -0.36 4.81
CA TYR A 98 12.18 -1.67 4.31
C TYR A 98 12.47 -1.57 2.82
N ARG A 99 13.66 -2.02 2.43
CA ARG A 99 14.15 -1.97 1.07
C ARG A 99 14.70 -3.31 0.63
N TYR A 100 14.83 -3.48 -0.66
CA TYR A 100 15.55 -4.59 -1.24
C TYR A 100 17.03 -4.53 -0.89
N ASN A 101 17.58 -5.67 -0.46
CA ASN A 101 19.00 -5.86 -0.22
C ASN A 101 19.41 -7.22 -0.80
N SER A 102 20.23 -7.23 -1.84
CA SER A 102 20.70 -8.46 -2.52
C SER A 102 21.52 -9.40 -1.63
N LYS A 103 21.99 -8.92 -0.48
CA LYS A 103 22.77 -9.70 0.49
C LYS A 103 21.90 -10.25 1.63
N ASP A 104 20.63 -9.91 1.68
CA ASP A 104 19.70 -10.33 2.73
C ASP A 104 18.42 -10.93 2.10
N ASN A 105 18.31 -12.26 2.16
CA ASN A 105 17.18 -13.00 1.64
C ASN A 105 15.87 -12.75 2.40
N ASN A 106 15.93 -12.11 3.56
CA ASN A 106 14.76 -11.72 4.35
C ASN A 106 14.37 -10.25 4.14
N SER A 107 15.11 -9.52 3.32
CA SER A 107 14.74 -8.17 2.92
C SER A 107 13.55 -8.17 1.96
N LEU A 108 13.01 -7.00 1.63
CA LEU A 108 11.99 -6.87 0.60
C LEU A 108 12.53 -7.38 -0.76
N SER A 109 11.71 -8.06 -1.55
CA SER A 109 12.14 -8.66 -2.81
C SER A 109 12.42 -7.64 -3.93
N ASN A 110 11.86 -6.42 -3.84
CA ASN A 110 12.07 -5.32 -4.80
C ASN A 110 11.54 -4.00 -4.22
N ASP A 111 12.22 -2.88 -4.55
CA ASP A 111 11.85 -1.54 -4.07
C ASP A 111 10.62 -0.93 -4.78
N ASN A 112 10.10 -1.57 -5.82
CA ASN A 112 8.88 -1.13 -6.48
C ASN A 112 7.67 -1.79 -5.82
N VAL A 113 7.21 -1.25 -4.69
CA VAL A 113 6.01 -1.73 -3.99
C VAL A 113 4.77 -1.11 -4.62
N TYR A 114 3.97 -1.95 -5.28
CA TYR A 114 2.77 -1.50 -6.00
C TYR A 114 1.48 -1.77 -5.25
N LEU A 115 1.50 -2.75 -4.34
CA LEU A 115 0.32 -3.18 -3.65
C LEU A 115 0.65 -3.70 -2.25
N ILE A 116 -0.18 -3.34 -1.29
CA ILE A 116 -0.19 -3.88 0.07
C ILE A 116 -1.59 -4.38 0.33
N TYR A 117 -1.70 -5.60 0.82
CA TYR A 117 -2.97 -6.23 1.12
C TYR A 117 -2.92 -6.89 2.50
N ARG A 118 -3.91 -6.61 3.34
CA ARG A 118 -4.12 -7.28 4.62
C ARG A 118 -5.19 -8.35 4.45
N ASP A 119 -4.83 -9.61 4.66
CA ASP A 119 -5.78 -10.70 4.62
C ASP A 119 -6.66 -10.76 5.89
N ARG A 120 -7.67 -11.63 5.90
CA ARG A 120 -8.60 -11.79 7.03
C ARG A 120 -7.94 -12.24 8.32
N LYS A 121 -6.78 -12.89 8.25
CA LYS A 121 -5.97 -13.26 9.41
C LYS A 121 -5.06 -12.13 9.88
N GLY A 122 -5.10 -10.97 9.20
CA GLY A 122 -4.28 -9.80 9.53
C GLY A 122 -2.86 -9.86 8.99
N ARG A 123 -2.52 -10.84 8.15
CA ARG A 123 -1.19 -10.94 7.53
C ARG A 123 -1.05 -9.90 6.43
N MET A 124 0.13 -9.30 6.35
CA MET A 124 0.42 -8.25 5.39
C MET A 124 1.16 -8.84 4.19
N TRP A 125 0.54 -8.74 3.01
CA TRP A 125 1.05 -9.19 1.74
C TRP A 125 1.48 -8.00 0.90
N ILE A 126 2.67 -8.08 0.30
CA ILE A 126 3.26 -6.99 -0.46
C ILE A 126 3.54 -7.47 -1.89
N GLY A 127 2.81 -6.92 -2.85
CA GLY A 127 3.03 -7.13 -4.27
C GLY A 127 4.04 -6.13 -4.81
N THR A 128 5.09 -6.65 -5.43
CA THR A 128 6.13 -5.82 -6.04
C THR A 128 6.11 -5.90 -7.56
N PHE A 129 6.70 -4.91 -8.20
CA PHE A 129 6.87 -4.89 -9.64
C PHE A 129 8.31 -5.25 -10.00
N GLY A 130 8.60 -6.55 -9.97
CA GLY A 130 9.91 -7.10 -10.29
C GLY A 130 10.46 -8.11 -9.27
N GLY A 131 9.82 -8.26 -8.09
CA GLY A 131 10.24 -9.18 -7.05
C GLY A 131 9.13 -10.15 -6.58
N GLY A 132 8.01 -10.25 -7.31
CA GLY A 132 6.91 -11.15 -6.97
C GLY A 132 6.11 -10.70 -5.75
N LEU A 133 5.62 -11.67 -5.00
CA LEU A 133 4.80 -11.50 -3.81
C LEU A 133 5.65 -11.70 -2.55
N ASN A 134 5.46 -10.84 -1.56
CA ASN A 134 6.09 -10.95 -0.26
C ASN A 134 5.03 -11.12 0.83
N LEU A 135 5.35 -11.88 1.86
CA LEU A 135 4.63 -11.93 3.12
C LEU A 135 5.51 -11.31 4.20
N ALA A 136 5.02 -10.27 4.85
CA ALA A 136 5.69 -9.70 6.01
C ALA A 136 5.51 -10.61 7.24
N VAL A 137 6.62 -10.93 7.89
CA VAL A 137 6.68 -11.72 9.11
C VAL A 137 7.24 -10.85 10.22
N LYS A 138 6.45 -10.61 11.27
CA LYS A 138 6.87 -9.80 12.42
C LYS A 138 8.01 -10.48 13.15
N THR A 139 9.05 -9.73 13.45
CA THR A 139 10.20 -10.14 14.27
C THR A 139 10.30 -9.21 15.48
N GLY A 140 11.21 -9.47 16.42
CA GLY A 140 11.30 -8.69 17.67
C GLY A 140 11.34 -7.16 17.43
N ASN A 141 12.08 -6.70 16.43
CA ASN A 141 12.32 -5.28 16.18
C ASN A 141 11.79 -4.77 14.83
N GLY A 142 10.94 -5.55 14.13
CA GLY A 142 10.45 -5.13 12.82
C GLY A 142 9.89 -6.29 12.00
N TYR A 143 10.20 -6.32 10.71
CA TYR A 143 9.68 -7.31 9.79
C TYR A 143 10.77 -7.92 8.93
N GLN A 144 10.59 -9.22 8.64
CA GLN A 144 11.28 -9.95 7.58
C GLN A 144 10.26 -10.31 6.50
N PHE A 145 10.72 -10.62 5.29
CA PHE A 145 9.86 -10.89 4.15
C PHE A 145 10.14 -12.27 3.56
N LYS A 146 9.09 -13.10 3.50
CA LYS A 146 9.12 -14.36 2.73
C LYS A 146 8.70 -14.05 1.30
N HIS A 147 9.42 -14.59 0.32
CA HIS A 147 9.21 -14.33 -1.10
C HIS A 147 8.49 -15.48 -1.80
N PHE A 148 7.56 -15.15 -2.68
CA PHE A 148 6.81 -16.08 -3.53
C PHE A 148 6.77 -15.54 -4.96
N PHE A 149 6.54 -16.43 -5.94
CA PHE A 149 6.45 -16.10 -7.35
C PHE A 149 7.74 -15.45 -7.88
N GLN A 150 8.86 -16.15 -7.64
CA GLN A 150 10.20 -15.74 -8.06
C GLN A 150 10.60 -16.31 -9.43
N GLY A 151 9.67 -16.93 -10.15
CA GLY A 151 9.90 -17.58 -11.44
C GLY A 151 10.14 -16.62 -12.60
N SER A 152 9.24 -16.60 -13.57
CA SER A 152 9.36 -15.80 -14.79
C SER A 152 9.26 -14.28 -14.53
N TYR A 153 9.70 -13.50 -15.50
CA TYR A 153 9.59 -12.04 -15.46
C TYR A 153 8.15 -11.53 -15.23
N GLY A 154 7.16 -12.24 -15.83
CA GLY A 154 5.75 -11.90 -15.66
C GLY A 154 5.25 -12.15 -14.23
N GLU A 155 5.62 -13.27 -13.64
CA GLU A 155 5.24 -13.65 -12.26
C GLU A 155 5.74 -12.64 -11.23
N LYS A 156 6.93 -12.11 -11.43
CA LYS A 156 7.53 -11.11 -10.54
C LYS A 156 6.82 -9.75 -10.56
N ARG A 157 5.79 -9.57 -11.40
CA ARG A 157 5.04 -8.30 -11.53
C ARG A 157 3.63 -8.46 -11.01
N VAL A 158 3.47 -8.36 -9.69
CA VAL A 158 2.16 -8.41 -9.04
C VAL A 158 1.39 -7.13 -9.29
N ARG A 159 0.11 -7.26 -9.70
CA ARG A 159 -0.78 -6.17 -10.08
C ARG A 159 -1.94 -5.98 -9.13
N VAL A 160 -2.48 -7.09 -8.63
CA VAL A 160 -3.66 -7.10 -7.78
C VAL A 160 -3.61 -8.29 -6.83
N ILE A 161 -4.12 -8.09 -5.62
CA ILE A 161 -4.33 -9.14 -4.63
C ILE A 161 -5.74 -8.99 -4.10
N GLN A 162 -6.47 -10.10 -4.01
CA GLN A 162 -7.81 -10.16 -3.46
C GLN A 162 -7.98 -11.48 -2.72
N GLU A 163 -8.65 -11.46 -1.58
CA GLU A 163 -9.10 -12.66 -0.87
C GLU A 163 -10.59 -12.85 -1.09
N ASP A 164 -11.02 -14.03 -1.50
CA ASP A 164 -12.43 -14.34 -1.72
C ASP A 164 -13.15 -14.77 -0.42
N ARG A 165 -14.46 -15.05 -0.52
CA ARG A 165 -15.28 -15.44 0.63
C ARG A 165 -14.87 -16.78 1.26
N ASN A 166 -14.20 -17.62 0.50
CA ASN A 166 -13.69 -18.92 0.94
C ASN A 166 -12.28 -18.84 1.54
N GLY A 167 -11.69 -17.65 1.61
CA GLY A 167 -10.33 -17.44 2.11
C GLY A 167 -9.24 -17.79 1.09
N MET A 168 -9.62 -17.96 -0.19
CA MET A 168 -8.65 -18.14 -1.26
C MET A 168 -8.08 -16.80 -1.68
N MET A 169 -6.77 -16.75 -1.80
CA MET A 169 -6.06 -15.56 -2.31
C MET A 169 -5.96 -15.64 -3.83
N TRP A 170 -6.34 -14.56 -4.48
CA TRP A 170 -6.25 -14.34 -5.93
C TRP A 170 -5.19 -13.29 -6.20
N VAL A 171 -4.13 -13.66 -6.90
CA VAL A 171 -3.01 -12.76 -7.20
C VAL A 171 -2.86 -12.65 -8.70
N GLY A 172 -3.21 -11.49 -9.23
CA GLY A 172 -3.01 -11.17 -10.64
C GLY A 172 -1.60 -10.65 -10.90
N THR A 173 -0.95 -11.23 -11.91
CA THR A 173 0.40 -10.87 -12.35
C THR A 173 0.40 -10.56 -13.85
N ASN A 174 1.55 -10.17 -14.41
CA ASN A 174 1.69 -10.05 -15.86
C ASN A 174 1.72 -11.42 -16.58
N ASN A 175 1.73 -12.52 -15.84
CA ASN A 175 1.75 -13.90 -16.38
C ASN A 175 0.51 -14.70 -15.96
N GLY A 176 -0.62 -14.04 -15.75
CA GLY A 176 -1.87 -14.68 -15.36
C GLY A 176 -2.23 -14.51 -13.89
N ILE A 177 -3.10 -15.40 -13.40
CA ILE A 177 -3.67 -15.34 -12.06
C ILE A 177 -3.24 -16.57 -11.28
N TYR A 178 -2.76 -16.36 -10.06
CA TYR A 178 -2.47 -17.41 -9.08
C TYR A 178 -3.61 -17.44 -8.06
N ILE A 179 -4.13 -18.64 -7.80
CA ILE A 179 -5.20 -18.85 -6.81
C ILE A 179 -4.69 -19.89 -5.82
N PHE A 180 -4.65 -19.54 -4.54
CA PHE A 180 -4.14 -20.41 -3.51
C PHE A 180 -4.76 -20.12 -2.14
N HIS A 181 -4.72 -21.12 -1.26
CA HIS A 181 -5.00 -20.88 0.16
C HIS A 181 -3.74 -20.34 0.83
N PRO A 182 -3.78 -19.17 1.51
CA PRO A 182 -2.59 -18.55 2.08
C PRO A 182 -1.78 -19.45 3.01
N ASP A 183 -2.45 -20.23 3.86
CA ASP A 183 -1.75 -21.16 4.78
C ASP A 183 -1.02 -22.27 4.02
N SER A 184 -1.61 -22.77 2.92
CA SER A 184 -0.96 -23.80 2.10
C SER A 184 0.29 -23.26 1.43
N LEU A 185 0.24 -22.05 0.88
CA LEU A 185 1.42 -21.40 0.30
C LEU A 185 2.53 -21.18 1.33
N ILE A 186 2.16 -20.76 2.55
CA ILE A 186 3.14 -20.49 3.63
C ILE A 186 3.81 -21.79 4.11
N ASN A 187 3.03 -22.88 4.25
CA ASN A 187 3.50 -24.14 4.80
C ASN A 187 4.20 -25.03 3.76
N SER A 188 3.86 -24.89 2.49
CA SER A 188 4.39 -25.73 1.40
C SER A 188 4.70 -24.89 0.15
N PRO A 189 5.63 -23.94 0.22
CA PRO A 189 5.88 -22.99 -0.88
C PRO A 189 6.42 -23.63 -2.16
N LYS A 190 6.94 -24.86 -2.08
CA LYS A 190 7.48 -25.60 -3.25
C LYS A 190 6.39 -26.19 -4.16
N ASN A 191 5.14 -26.16 -3.73
CA ASN A 191 4.00 -26.71 -4.49
C ASN A 191 3.30 -25.64 -5.36
N TYR A 192 3.83 -24.43 -5.40
CA TYR A 192 3.25 -23.27 -6.12
C TYR A 192 4.25 -22.56 -7.00
#